data_c16af4e4769ae5d89ea28889778cb90a
#
_entry.id   c16af4e4769ae5d89ea28889778cb90a
#
_cell.length_a   1.000
_cell.length_b   1.000
_cell.length_c   1.000
_cell.angle_alpha   90.00
_cell.angle_beta   90.00
_cell.angle_gamma   90.00
#
_symmetry.space_group_name_H-M   'P 1'
#
loop_
_entity.id
_entity.type
_entity.pdbx_description
1 polymer ?
#
loop_
_entity_poly.entity_id
_entity_poly.type
_entity_poly.pdbx_seq_one_letter_code
_entity_poly.pdbx_strand_id
1 'polypeptide(L)'
;MKASPSIDAWLKEAKAHESAPLCGMYLTHNGTVRQTAKAKVRRGEDAPDVSGMYFTYDQAKVDAAVAETYKMDGIYYVRAWLNEGELTMGDDIMYVLIGGDIRPRVVDCLQYLVGRLKNECVVEKELN
;
A
#
# COMPACT_ATOMS: atom_id res chain seq x y z
N MET A 1 -11.91 -12.05 -3.00
CA MET A 1 -10.46 -11.75 -3.02
C MET A 1 -10.02 -11.56 -4.47
N LYS A 2 -9.22 -10.54 -4.70
CA LYS A 2 -8.69 -10.24 -6.04
C LYS A 2 -7.35 -10.94 -6.26
N ALA A 3 -6.95 -11.11 -7.51
CA ALA A 3 -5.64 -11.64 -7.84
C ALA A 3 -4.57 -10.58 -7.60
N SER A 4 -3.48 -10.97 -6.93
CA SER A 4 -2.37 -10.06 -6.65
C SER A 4 -1.61 -9.70 -7.93
N PRO A 5 -1.11 -8.45 -8.02
CA PRO A 5 -0.28 -8.05 -9.15
C PRO A 5 1.11 -8.70 -9.08
N SER A 6 1.82 -8.70 -10.19
CA SER A 6 3.24 -9.08 -10.24
C SER A 6 4.08 -7.83 -10.01
N ILE A 7 4.87 -7.83 -8.93
CA ILE A 7 5.73 -6.68 -8.63
C ILE A 7 6.87 -6.56 -9.66
N ASP A 8 7.34 -7.67 -10.20
CA ASP A 8 8.33 -7.64 -11.27
C ASP A 8 7.79 -6.94 -12.52
N ALA A 9 6.54 -7.26 -12.89
CA ALA A 9 5.88 -6.62 -14.02
C ALA A 9 5.66 -5.12 -13.76
N TRP A 10 5.26 -4.75 -12.54
CA TRP A 10 5.07 -3.36 -12.15
C TRP A 10 6.36 -2.55 -12.24
N LEU A 11 7.47 -3.11 -11.76
CA LEU A 11 8.77 -2.44 -11.85
C LEU A 11 9.22 -2.28 -13.30
N LYS A 12 9.01 -3.30 -14.12
CA LYS A 12 9.34 -3.23 -15.54
C LYS A 12 8.55 -2.16 -16.25
N GLU A 13 7.25 -2.08 -15.98
CA GLU A 13 6.38 -1.05 -16.54
C GLU A 13 6.78 0.36 -16.07
N ALA A 14 7.11 0.51 -14.78
CA ALA A 14 7.55 1.79 -14.24
C ALA A 14 8.84 2.27 -14.90
N LYS A 15 9.80 1.37 -15.10
CA LYS A 15 11.10 1.69 -15.73
C LYS A 15 10.97 1.96 -17.22
N ALA A 16 9.87 1.55 -17.84
CA ALA A 16 9.56 1.87 -19.23
C ALA A 16 8.68 3.11 -19.40
N HIS A 17 8.21 3.68 -18.31
CA HIS A 17 7.37 4.88 -18.32
C HIS A 17 8.19 6.12 -18.67
N GLU A 18 7.55 7.12 -19.26
CA GLU A 18 8.21 8.38 -19.67
C GLU A 18 8.88 9.13 -18.51
N SER A 19 8.41 8.94 -17.28
CA SER A 19 8.99 9.56 -16.08
C SER A 19 10.26 8.87 -15.57
N ALA A 20 10.61 7.70 -16.10
CA ALA A 20 11.74 6.92 -15.60
C ALA A 20 13.07 7.70 -15.56
N PRO A 21 13.41 8.57 -16.54
CA PRO A 21 14.64 9.36 -16.44
C PRO A 21 14.73 10.30 -15.24
N LEU A 22 13.59 10.64 -14.62
CA LEU A 22 13.54 11.50 -13.44
C LEU A 22 13.61 10.73 -12.13
N CYS A 23 13.48 9.42 -12.19
CA CYS A 23 13.46 8.56 -11.00
C CYS A 23 14.87 8.05 -10.68
N GLY A 24 15.33 8.38 -9.47
CA GLY A 24 16.59 7.83 -8.94
C GLY A 24 16.39 6.54 -8.19
N MET A 25 15.16 6.24 -7.80
CA MET A 25 14.83 5.00 -7.09
C MET A 25 13.34 4.66 -7.18
N TYR A 26 13.04 3.39 -6.94
CA TYR A 26 11.70 2.87 -6.79
C TYR A 26 11.59 2.16 -5.44
N LEU A 27 10.45 2.33 -4.77
CA LEU A 27 10.16 1.68 -3.50
C LEU A 27 8.87 0.91 -3.61
N THR A 28 8.89 -0.36 -3.21
CA THR A 28 7.69 -1.21 -3.20
C THR A 28 7.29 -1.51 -1.77
N HIS A 29 5.98 -1.52 -1.53
CA HIS A 29 5.38 -1.88 -0.25
C HIS A 29 4.32 -2.94 -0.49
N ASN A 30 4.43 -4.06 0.22
CA ASN A 30 3.44 -5.12 0.20
C ASN A 30 2.92 -5.35 1.63
N GLY A 31 1.66 -5.01 1.87
CA GLY A 31 0.99 -5.31 3.11
C GLY A 31 0.31 -6.67 3.05
N THR A 32 0.47 -7.47 4.09
CA THR A 32 -0.14 -8.79 4.20
C THR A 32 -0.89 -8.95 5.51
N VAL A 33 -1.79 -9.91 5.57
CA VAL A 33 -2.51 -10.25 6.80
C VAL A 33 -1.57 -11.01 7.73
N ARG A 34 -1.37 -10.48 8.95
CA ARG A 34 -0.54 -11.16 9.96
C ARG A 34 -1.41 -11.84 11.02
N GLN A 35 -0.85 -12.81 11.69
CA GLN A 35 -1.51 -13.55 12.78
C GLN A 35 -1.70 -12.67 14.03
N THR A 36 -0.72 -11.84 14.37
CA THR A 36 -0.77 -11.01 15.56
C THR A 36 -1.72 -9.84 15.36
N ALA A 37 -2.64 -9.65 16.32
CA ALA A 37 -3.60 -8.55 16.27
C ALA A 37 -2.90 -7.18 16.26
N LYS A 38 -3.48 -6.23 15.54
CA LYS A 38 -2.97 -4.85 15.41
C LYS A 38 -2.78 -4.18 16.78
N ALA A 39 -3.73 -4.37 17.69
CA ALA A 39 -3.65 -3.81 19.05
C ALA A 39 -2.42 -4.30 19.80
N LYS A 40 -2.08 -5.58 19.67
CA LYS A 40 -0.91 -6.17 20.33
C LYS A 40 0.40 -5.61 19.78
N VAL A 41 0.50 -5.46 18.47
CA VAL A 41 1.71 -4.94 17.82
C VAL A 41 1.93 -3.46 18.13
N ARG A 42 0.88 -2.65 18.03
CA ARG A 42 0.99 -1.19 18.17
C ARG A 42 0.98 -0.70 19.62
N ARG A 43 0.25 -1.38 20.51
CA ARG A 43 0.02 -0.92 21.88
C ARG A 43 0.45 -1.89 22.95
N GLY A 44 0.94 -3.08 22.57
CA GLY A 44 1.31 -4.12 23.52
C GLY A 44 0.13 -4.71 24.27
N GLU A 45 -1.09 -4.50 23.81
CA GLU A 45 -2.30 -5.02 24.47
C GLU A 45 -2.45 -6.52 24.22
N ASP A 46 -2.92 -7.23 25.26
CA ASP A 46 -3.31 -8.62 25.12
C ASP A 46 -4.55 -8.71 24.23
N ALA A 47 -4.42 -9.46 23.15
CA ALA A 47 -5.50 -9.67 22.19
C ALA A 47 -5.36 -11.06 21.57
N PRO A 48 -6.47 -11.71 21.21
CA PRO A 48 -6.39 -13.01 20.54
C PRO A 48 -5.75 -12.89 19.17
N ASP A 49 -5.14 -13.98 18.71
CA ASP A 49 -4.60 -14.04 17.35
C ASP A 49 -5.70 -13.86 16.32
N VAL A 50 -5.35 -13.25 15.20
CA VAL A 50 -6.25 -12.98 14.08
C VAL A 50 -6.24 -14.18 13.15
N SER A 51 -7.43 -14.71 12.80
CA SER A 51 -7.55 -15.78 11.81
C SER A 51 -7.60 -15.24 10.38
N GLY A 52 -8.00 -13.98 10.24
CA GLY A 52 -8.11 -13.32 8.94
C GLY A 52 -8.57 -11.89 9.10
N MET A 53 -9.00 -11.31 7.98
CA MET A 53 -9.42 -9.92 7.92
C MET A 53 -10.50 -9.77 6.86
N TYR A 54 -11.49 -8.93 7.13
CA TYR A 54 -12.40 -8.44 6.10
C TYR A 54 -11.93 -7.05 5.67
N PHE A 55 -11.76 -6.87 4.37
CA PHE A 55 -11.13 -5.67 3.81
C PHE A 55 -11.95 -5.14 2.63
N THR A 56 -12.26 -3.85 2.66
CA THR A 56 -12.92 -3.15 1.55
C THR A 56 -12.32 -1.77 1.38
N TYR A 57 -12.53 -1.16 0.22
CA TYR A 57 -12.01 0.17 -0.06
C TYR A 57 -12.92 0.95 -1.00
N ASP A 58 -12.75 2.27 -0.99
CA ASP A 58 -13.44 3.20 -1.90
C ASP A 58 -12.45 3.62 -2.99
N GLN A 59 -12.69 3.18 -4.23
CA GLN A 59 -11.78 3.43 -5.35
C GLN A 59 -11.60 4.93 -5.63
N ALA A 60 -12.66 5.72 -5.53
CA ALA A 60 -12.57 7.16 -5.78
C ALA A 60 -11.64 7.85 -4.76
N LYS A 61 -11.69 7.42 -3.50
CA LYS A 61 -10.80 7.95 -2.47
C LYS A 61 -9.37 7.50 -2.67
N VAL A 62 -9.15 6.26 -3.12
CA VAL A 62 -7.82 5.76 -3.47
C VAL A 62 -7.24 6.58 -4.61
N ASP A 63 -8.01 6.81 -5.67
CA ASP A 63 -7.57 7.60 -6.81
C ASP A 63 -7.20 9.04 -6.41
N ALA A 64 -8.00 9.65 -5.52
CA ALA A 64 -7.71 10.99 -5.01
C ALA A 64 -6.41 11.02 -4.18
N ALA A 65 -6.19 10.01 -3.35
CA ALA A 65 -4.97 9.89 -2.54
C ALA A 65 -3.73 9.75 -3.44
N VAL A 66 -3.81 8.90 -4.46
CA VAL A 66 -2.72 8.74 -5.44
C VAL A 66 -2.46 10.05 -6.18
N ALA A 67 -3.51 10.76 -6.62
CA ALA A 67 -3.37 12.04 -7.31
C ALA A 67 -2.64 13.08 -6.44
N GLU A 68 -2.92 13.11 -5.14
CA GLU A 68 -2.25 14.03 -4.20
C GLU A 68 -0.74 13.77 -4.12
N THR A 69 -0.29 12.51 -4.23
CA THR A 69 1.13 12.19 -4.15
C THR A 69 1.92 12.82 -5.31
N TYR A 70 1.31 12.99 -6.48
CA TYR A 70 1.98 13.61 -7.63
C TYR A 70 2.24 15.10 -7.43
N LYS A 71 1.64 15.74 -6.43
CA LYS A 71 1.92 17.11 -6.04
C LYS A 71 3.12 17.23 -5.11
N MET A 72 3.62 16.11 -4.59
CA MET A 72 4.78 16.10 -3.72
C MET A 72 6.06 16.24 -4.54
N ASP A 73 7.00 17.05 -4.04
CA ASP A 73 8.27 17.29 -4.73
C ASP A 73 9.04 15.97 -4.93
N GLY A 74 9.49 15.76 -6.16
CA GLY A 74 10.35 14.63 -6.48
C GLY A 74 9.64 13.30 -6.66
N ILE A 75 8.31 13.28 -6.71
CA ILE A 75 7.52 12.06 -6.93
C ILE A 75 7.00 12.05 -8.37
N TYR A 76 7.34 11.00 -9.11
CA TYR A 76 7.09 10.93 -10.55
C TYR A 76 6.30 9.71 -11.01
N TYR A 77 6.20 8.67 -10.18
CA TYR A 77 5.44 7.46 -10.53
C TYR A 77 4.84 6.85 -9.26
N VAL A 78 3.52 6.66 -9.26
CA VAL A 78 2.81 6.06 -8.12
C VAL A 78 1.77 5.08 -8.63
N ARG A 79 1.78 3.89 -8.08
CA ARG A 79 0.81 2.86 -8.39
C ARG A 79 0.38 2.14 -7.12
N ALA A 80 -0.93 1.96 -6.95
CA ALA A 80 -1.48 1.30 -5.78
C ALA A 80 -2.49 0.25 -6.22
N TRP A 81 -2.48 -0.89 -5.52
CA TRP A 81 -3.47 -1.95 -5.67
C TRP A 81 -3.91 -2.38 -4.28
N LEU A 82 -5.22 -2.50 -4.08
CA LEU A 82 -5.80 -2.97 -2.83
C LEU A 82 -6.66 -4.19 -3.09
N ASN A 83 -6.59 -5.14 -2.16
CA ASN A 83 -7.43 -6.33 -2.20
C ASN A 83 -8.81 -6.03 -1.60
N GLU A 84 -9.71 -7.00 -1.63
CA GLU A 84 -11.04 -6.88 -1.02
C GLU A 84 -11.58 -8.25 -0.64
N GLY A 85 -12.54 -8.25 0.30
CA GLY A 85 -13.21 -9.45 0.77
C GLY A 85 -12.58 -10.04 2.02
N GLU A 86 -12.89 -11.29 2.28
CA GLU A 86 -12.28 -12.04 3.38
C GLU A 86 -10.88 -12.50 2.98
N LEU A 87 -9.89 -12.10 3.78
CA LEU A 87 -8.48 -12.44 3.57
C LEU A 87 -8.01 -13.29 4.75
N THR A 88 -7.16 -14.27 4.47
CA THR A 88 -6.56 -15.11 5.50
C THR A 88 -5.11 -14.74 5.71
N MET A 89 -4.50 -15.28 6.76
CA MET A 89 -3.10 -15.01 7.11
C MET A 89 -2.18 -15.25 5.91
N GLY A 90 -1.35 -14.26 5.61
CA GLY A 90 -0.43 -14.30 4.49
C GLY A 90 -0.98 -13.75 3.17
N ASP A 91 -2.28 -13.54 3.08
CA ASP A 91 -2.87 -12.94 1.87
C ASP A 91 -2.43 -11.48 1.74
N ASP A 92 -2.30 -11.02 0.50
CA ASP A 92 -1.92 -9.64 0.20
C ASP A 92 -3.09 -8.69 0.47
N ILE A 93 -2.84 -7.64 1.25
CA ILE A 93 -3.79 -6.56 1.50
C ILE A 93 -3.61 -5.47 0.44
N MET A 94 -2.36 -5.09 0.17
CA MET A 94 -2.06 -4.03 -0.79
C MET A 94 -0.65 -4.15 -1.35
N TYR A 95 -0.48 -3.55 -2.53
CA TYR A 95 0.81 -3.24 -3.12
C TYR A 95 0.87 -1.77 -3.47
N VAL A 96 1.98 -1.13 -3.15
CA VAL A 96 2.24 0.26 -3.54
C VAL A 96 3.64 0.33 -4.14
N LEU A 97 3.76 0.99 -5.29
CA LEU A 97 5.03 1.26 -5.94
C LEU A 97 5.18 2.76 -6.14
N ILE A 98 6.28 3.31 -5.67
CA ILE A 98 6.58 4.73 -5.80
C ILE A 98 7.95 4.91 -6.44
N GLY A 99 8.01 5.71 -7.50
CA GLY A 99 9.26 6.16 -8.12
C GLY A 99 9.45 7.65 -7.90
N GLY A 100 10.66 8.03 -7.53
CA GLY A 100 10.99 9.42 -7.29
C GLY A 100 12.48 9.69 -7.37
N ASP A 101 12.87 10.94 -7.13
CA ASP A 101 14.25 11.38 -7.34
C ASP A 101 15.22 10.90 -6.29
N ILE A 102 14.91 11.07 -4.99
CA ILE A 102 15.78 10.67 -3.89
C ILE A 102 14.99 9.92 -2.80
N ARG A 103 15.70 9.04 -2.09
CA ARG A 103 15.10 8.16 -1.10
C ARG A 103 14.27 8.87 -0.02
N PRO A 104 14.71 9.96 0.63
CA PRO A 104 13.90 10.60 1.67
C PRO A 104 12.52 11.03 1.18
N ARG A 105 12.42 11.57 -0.02
CA ARG A 105 11.14 12.00 -0.60
C ARG A 105 10.24 10.83 -0.90
N VAL A 106 10.79 9.73 -1.41
CA VAL A 106 10.04 8.53 -1.74
C VAL A 106 9.52 7.84 -0.47
N VAL A 107 10.36 7.76 0.56
CA VAL A 107 9.96 7.18 1.86
C VAL A 107 8.84 8.01 2.49
N ASP A 108 8.97 9.33 2.50
CA ASP A 108 7.93 10.23 3.03
C ASP A 108 6.61 10.08 2.27
N CYS A 109 6.69 9.96 0.94
CA CYS A 109 5.52 9.74 0.10
C CYS A 109 4.84 8.41 0.43
N LEU A 110 5.60 7.34 0.61
CA LEU A 110 5.04 6.05 1.00
C LEU A 110 4.29 6.14 2.33
N GLN A 111 4.89 6.77 3.33
CA GLN A 111 4.26 6.92 4.64
C GLN A 111 2.97 7.73 4.55
N TYR A 112 3.00 8.81 3.80
CA TYR A 112 1.82 9.63 3.57
C TYR A 112 0.71 8.85 2.87
N LEU A 113 1.04 8.17 1.75
CA LEU A 113 0.05 7.46 0.96
C LEU A 113 -0.57 6.29 1.71
N VAL A 114 0.26 5.43 2.31
CA VAL A 114 -0.25 4.27 3.06
C VAL A 114 -1.09 4.73 4.26
N GLY A 115 -0.67 5.81 4.93
CA GLY A 115 -1.44 6.41 6.00
C GLY A 115 -2.82 6.87 5.53
N ARG A 116 -2.89 7.58 4.42
CA ARG A 116 -4.17 8.01 3.83
C ARG A 116 -5.04 6.84 3.40
N LEU A 117 -4.45 5.84 2.74
CA LEU A 117 -5.20 4.66 2.33
C LEU A 117 -5.85 3.97 3.52
N LYS A 118 -5.08 3.73 4.58
CA LYS A 118 -5.58 3.03 5.76
C LYS A 118 -6.60 3.84 6.57
N ASN A 119 -6.42 5.14 6.67
CA ASN A 119 -7.26 5.98 7.53
C ASN A 119 -8.50 6.53 6.83
N GLU A 120 -8.46 6.71 5.51
CA GLU A 120 -9.52 7.41 4.79
C GLU A 120 -10.18 6.60 3.67
N CYS A 121 -9.47 5.62 3.11
CA CYS A 121 -9.92 4.93 1.90
C CYS A 121 -10.43 3.52 2.14
N VAL A 122 -10.03 2.88 3.23
CA VAL A 122 -10.32 1.46 3.50
C VAL A 122 -11.10 1.28 4.80
N VAL A 123 -11.81 0.15 4.85
CA VAL A 123 -12.38 -0.39 6.08
C VAL A 123 -11.80 -1.78 6.27
N GLU A 124 -11.16 -2.01 7.41
CA GLU A 124 -10.59 -3.30 7.76
C GLU A 124 -11.14 -3.78 9.09
N LYS A 125 -11.45 -5.08 9.15
CA LYS A 125 -11.96 -5.72 10.37
C LYS A 125 -11.21 -7.02 10.59
N GLU A 126 -10.50 -7.12 11.71
CA GLU A 126 -9.82 -8.34 12.11
C GLU A 126 -10.84 -9.42 12.50
N LEU A 127 -10.59 -10.65 12.07
CA LEU A 127 -11.42 -11.83 12.37
C LEU A 127 -10.67 -12.74 13.33
N ASN A 128 -11.39 -13.28 14.29
CA ASN A 128 -10.83 -14.22 15.28
C ASN A 128 -11.09 -15.67 14.94
#